data_26defd8b2ffbaa6df4a7ca7a3c36c073
#
_entry.id   26defd8b2ffbaa6df4a7ca7a3c36c073
#
_cell.length_a   1.000
_cell.length_b   1.000
_cell.length_c   1.000
_cell.angle_alpha   90.00
_cell.angle_beta   90.00
_cell.angle_gamma   90.00
#
_symmetry.space_group_name_H-M   'P 1'
#
loop_
_entity.id
_entity.type
_entity.pdbx_description
1 polymer ?
#
loop_
_entity_poly.entity_id
_entity_poly.type
_entity_poly.pdbx_seq_one_letter_code
_entity_poly.pdbx_strand_id
1 'polypeptide(L)'
;MTIARILAAKGRDVVTTRPDLTLAEVAGVLVAKNIGAVVIADDQGGVIGILSERDIVRAVAKRGTTVFNEAVSMHMTTEVITTSEDEPVHVAMEKMTNGRFRHLPVICQERLVGLVSIGDVVKHRLAECEYEHKAMREYITTA
;
A
#
# COMPACT_ATOMS: atom_id res chain seq x y z
N MET A 1 -11.98 10.02 -10.90
CA MET A 1 -11.33 9.98 -9.58
C MET A 1 -10.02 9.23 -9.68
N THR A 2 -8.96 9.84 -9.21
CA THR A 2 -7.60 9.35 -9.40
C THR A 2 -6.90 9.10 -8.06
N ILE A 3 -5.80 8.37 -8.12
CA ILE A 3 -4.96 8.08 -6.96
C ILE A 3 -4.44 9.36 -6.31
N ALA A 4 -4.16 10.41 -7.10
CA ALA A 4 -3.72 11.70 -6.56
C ALA A 4 -4.68 12.25 -5.50
N ARG A 5 -5.97 12.03 -5.68
CA ARG A 5 -6.98 12.50 -4.74
C ARG A 5 -6.93 11.76 -3.41
N ILE A 6 -6.67 10.45 -3.46
CA ILE A 6 -6.47 9.66 -2.24
C ILE A 6 -5.24 10.17 -1.49
N LEU A 7 -4.13 10.39 -2.20
CA LEU A 7 -2.89 10.88 -1.58
C LEU A 7 -3.06 12.29 -1.01
N ALA A 8 -3.83 13.16 -1.67
CA ALA A 8 -4.11 14.50 -1.16
C ALA A 8 -4.84 14.44 0.20
N ALA A 9 -5.72 13.46 0.38
CA ALA A 9 -6.48 13.28 1.63
C ALA A 9 -5.66 12.59 2.72
N LYS A 10 -4.91 11.54 2.37
CA LYS A 10 -4.18 10.73 3.37
C LYS A 10 -2.75 11.20 3.63
N GLY A 11 -2.14 11.89 2.68
CA GLY A 11 -0.74 12.30 2.73
C GLY A 11 0.15 11.42 1.87
N ARG A 12 1.38 11.89 1.67
CA ARG A 12 2.35 11.29 0.74
C ARG A 12 3.53 10.63 1.46
N ASP A 13 3.55 10.65 2.78
CA ASP A 13 4.62 10.03 3.56
C ASP A 13 4.54 8.51 3.44
N VAL A 14 5.67 7.91 3.09
CA VAL A 14 5.79 6.45 2.96
C VAL A 14 6.89 5.98 3.88
N VAL A 15 6.58 4.97 4.67
CA VAL A 15 7.59 4.30 5.50
C VAL A 15 8.38 3.34 4.61
N THR A 16 9.69 3.55 4.52
CA THR A 16 10.59 2.70 3.77
C THR A 16 11.63 2.08 4.69
N THR A 17 12.15 0.93 4.29
CA THR A 17 13.25 0.27 4.99
C THR A 17 14.31 -0.16 4.00
N ARG A 18 15.50 -0.51 4.53
CA ARG A 18 16.60 -1.03 3.73
C ARG A 18 16.49 -2.55 3.58
N PRO A 19 17.04 -3.12 2.50
CA PRO A 19 16.96 -4.56 2.26
C PRO A 19 17.78 -5.41 3.26
N ASP A 20 18.74 -4.83 3.93
CA ASP A 20 19.63 -5.52 4.89
C ASP A 20 19.06 -5.65 6.30
N LEU A 21 17.98 -4.95 6.62
CA LEU A 21 17.31 -5.10 7.92
C LEU A 21 16.76 -6.52 8.08
N THR A 22 16.75 -7.01 9.33
CA THR A 22 16.17 -8.32 9.60
C THR A 22 14.65 -8.26 9.55
N LEU A 23 14.03 -9.40 9.31
CA LEU A 23 12.58 -9.50 9.30
C LEU A 23 11.99 -9.08 10.66
N ALA A 24 12.69 -9.39 11.78
CA ALA A 24 12.28 -8.95 13.11
C ALA A 24 12.27 -7.42 13.24
N GLU A 25 13.30 -6.75 12.73
CA GLU A 25 13.38 -5.28 12.75
C GLU A 25 12.24 -4.66 11.92
N VAL A 26 11.96 -5.21 10.75
CA VAL A 26 10.87 -4.73 9.90
C VAL A 26 9.51 -4.99 10.54
N ALA A 27 9.31 -6.14 11.17
CA ALA A 27 8.09 -6.43 11.93
C ALA A 27 7.88 -5.38 13.04
N GLY A 28 8.95 -4.98 13.71
CA GLY A 28 8.92 -3.92 14.71
C GLY A 28 8.48 -2.57 14.13
N VAL A 29 8.93 -2.24 12.92
CA VAL A 29 8.53 -1.01 12.22
C VAL A 29 7.03 -1.04 11.91
N LEU A 30 6.52 -2.16 11.42
CA LEU A 30 5.09 -2.32 11.11
C LEU A 30 4.23 -2.05 12.35
N VAL A 31 4.61 -2.62 13.48
CA VAL A 31 3.88 -2.45 14.75
C VAL A 31 4.01 -1.02 15.26
N ALA A 32 5.22 -0.47 15.27
CA ALA A 32 5.47 0.88 15.80
C ALA A 32 4.74 1.96 15.01
N LYS A 33 4.61 1.79 13.70
CA LYS A 33 3.93 2.73 12.80
C LYS A 33 2.46 2.38 12.58
N ASN A 34 2.00 1.25 13.11
CA ASN A 34 0.63 0.76 12.93
C ASN A 34 0.24 0.67 11.45
N ILE A 35 1.09 0.03 10.66
CA ILE A 35 0.91 -0.14 9.21
C ILE A 35 1.00 -1.62 8.84
N GLY A 36 0.42 -1.98 7.70
CA GLY A 36 0.36 -3.36 7.21
C GLY A 36 1.43 -3.73 6.20
N ALA A 37 2.17 -2.76 5.68
CA ALA A 37 3.22 -3.00 4.70
C ALA A 37 4.25 -1.88 4.71
N VAL A 38 5.48 -2.23 4.33
CA VAL A 38 6.58 -1.26 4.12
C VAL A 38 7.14 -1.45 2.72
N VAL A 39 7.62 -0.38 2.15
CA VAL A 39 8.36 -0.40 0.89
C VAL A 39 9.84 -0.58 1.20
N ILE A 40 10.50 -1.48 0.48
CA ILE A 40 11.94 -1.70 0.60
C ILE A 40 12.61 -0.90 -0.51
N ALA A 41 13.50 -0.01 -0.13
CA ALA A 41 14.16 0.90 -1.07
C ALA A 41 15.68 0.73 -1.03
N ASP A 42 16.32 0.98 -2.17
CA ASP A 42 17.77 1.00 -2.25
C ASP A 42 18.34 2.35 -1.77
N ASP A 43 19.66 2.49 -1.81
CA ASP A 43 20.35 3.70 -1.36
C ASP A 43 19.99 4.96 -2.16
N GLN A 44 19.44 4.78 -3.36
CA GLN A 44 19.04 5.89 -4.25
C GLN A 44 17.53 6.18 -4.17
N GLY A 45 16.83 5.50 -3.27
CA GLY A 45 15.38 5.67 -3.09
C GLY A 45 14.53 4.91 -4.10
N GLY A 46 15.14 4.01 -4.89
CA GLY A 46 14.42 3.16 -5.82
C GLY A 46 13.69 2.04 -5.09
N VAL A 47 12.47 1.74 -5.51
CA VAL A 47 11.69 0.64 -4.94
C VAL A 47 12.24 -0.69 -5.44
N ILE A 48 12.72 -1.54 -4.53
CA ILE A 48 13.24 -2.86 -4.87
C ILE A 48 12.36 -3.99 -4.36
N GLY A 49 11.43 -3.69 -3.46
CA GLY A 49 10.52 -4.70 -2.95
C GLY A 49 9.45 -4.09 -2.05
N ILE A 50 8.51 -4.91 -1.66
CA ILE A 50 7.49 -4.57 -0.67
C ILE A 50 7.31 -5.76 0.28
N LEU A 51 7.13 -5.47 1.55
CA LEU A 51 6.87 -6.49 2.56
C LEU A 51 5.58 -6.16 3.30
N SER A 52 4.66 -7.13 3.34
CA SER A 52 3.41 -7.02 4.09
C SER A 52 3.40 -7.97 5.28
N GLU A 53 2.44 -7.76 6.18
CA GLU A 53 2.18 -8.68 7.30
C GLU A 53 1.98 -10.11 6.81
N ARG A 54 1.32 -10.29 5.66
CA ARG A 54 1.11 -11.61 5.07
C ARG A 54 2.40 -12.31 4.69
N ASP A 55 3.37 -11.56 4.19
CA ASP A 55 4.67 -12.12 3.82
C ASP A 55 5.37 -12.69 5.05
N ILE A 56 5.25 -12.00 6.17
CA ILE A 56 5.81 -12.47 7.45
C ILE A 56 5.11 -13.74 7.89
N VAL A 57 3.78 -13.76 7.87
CA VAL A 57 2.99 -14.93 8.26
C VAL A 57 3.33 -16.15 7.39
N ARG A 58 3.45 -15.95 6.08
CA ARG A 58 3.83 -17.01 5.15
C ARG A 58 5.23 -17.55 5.43
N ALA A 59 6.18 -16.67 5.68
CA ALA A 59 7.56 -17.06 5.97
C ALA A 59 7.63 -17.90 7.24
N VAL A 60 6.97 -17.46 8.31
CA VAL A 60 6.91 -18.18 9.59
C VAL A 60 6.21 -19.53 9.42
N ALA A 61 5.11 -19.57 8.68
CA ALA A 61 4.36 -20.82 8.46
C ALA A 61 5.20 -21.86 7.71
N LYS A 62 6.05 -21.42 6.78
CA LYS A 62 6.86 -22.33 5.96
C LYS A 62 8.15 -22.78 6.64
N ARG A 63 8.82 -21.90 7.39
CA ARG A 63 10.17 -22.13 7.89
C ARG A 63 10.35 -21.90 9.39
N GLY A 64 9.31 -21.51 10.09
CA GLY A 64 9.37 -21.24 11.52
C GLY A 64 10.00 -19.90 11.86
N THR A 65 10.26 -19.67 13.15
CA THR A 65 10.68 -18.35 13.67
C THR A 65 12.11 -17.97 13.31
N THR A 66 12.91 -18.89 12.79
CA THR A 66 14.29 -18.58 12.36
C THR A 66 14.35 -17.51 11.29
N VAL A 67 13.26 -17.33 10.52
CA VAL A 67 13.16 -16.30 9.48
C VAL A 67 13.31 -14.87 10.03
N PHE A 68 13.03 -14.65 11.30
CA PHE A 68 13.16 -13.33 11.91
C PHE A 68 14.61 -12.83 11.99
N ASN A 69 15.58 -13.72 11.89
CA ASN A 69 16.99 -13.35 11.89
C ASN A 69 17.54 -13.14 10.47
N GLU A 70 16.74 -13.40 9.45
CA GLU A 70 17.13 -13.26 8.06
C GLU A 70 16.83 -11.85 7.54
N ALA A 71 17.57 -11.42 6.52
CA ALA A 71 17.35 -10.11 5.88
C ALA A 71 15.97 -10.06 5.23
N VAL A 72 15.33 -8.90 5.31
CA VAL A 72 14.01 -8.69 4.70
C VAL A 72 14.02 -8.94 3.19
N SER A 73 15.15 -8.68 2.54
CA SER A 73 15.33 -8.93 1.10
C SER A 73 15.09 -10.38 0.70
N MET A 74 15.23 -11.31 1.63
CA MET A 74 14.98 -12.75 1.38
C MET A 74 13.49 -13.09 1.36
N HIS A 75 12.65 -12.22 1.91
CA HIS A 75 11.23 -12.48 2.10
C HIS A 75 10.31 -11.49 1.40
N MET A 76 10.83 -10.35 0.96
CA MET A 76 10.05 -9.32 0.27
C MET A 76 9.56 -9.79 -1.09
N THR A 77 8.46 -9.21 -1.55
CA THR A 77 7.99 -9.35 -2.92
C THR A 77 8.81 -8.42 -3.80
N THR A 78 9.51 -8.96 -4.81
CA THR A 78 10.38 -8.20 -5.71
C THR A 78 9.68 -7.73 -6.98
N GLU A 79 8.67 -8.46 -7.43
CA GLU A 79 7.83 -8.05 -8.57
C GLU A 79 6.75 -7.11 -8.06
N VAL A 80 7.14 -5.86 -7.78
CA VAL A 80 6.24 -4.87 -7.19
C VAL A 80 5.36 -4.28 -8.28
N ILE A 81 4.04 -4.43 -8.12
CA ILE A 81 3.07 -3.78 -8.98
C ILE A 81 2.82 -2.39 -8.41
N THR A 82 2.94 -1.37 -9.25
CA THR A 82 2.84 0.03 -8.87
C THR A 82 1.69 0.72 -9.58
N THR A 83 1.37 1.92 -9.13
CA THR A 83 0.40 2.78 -9.76
C THR A 83 0.98 4.18 -9.91
N SER A 84 0.26 5.07 -10.58
CA SER A 84 0.62 6.47 -10.74
C SER A 84 -0.48 7.37 -10.19
N GLU A 85 -0.17 8.63 -9.92
CA GLU A 85 -1.13 9.57 -9.37
C GLU A 85 -2.32 9.83 -10.30
N ASP A 86 -2.12 9.77 -11.60
CA ASP A 86 -3.15 10.02 -12.60
C ASP A 86 -3.99 8.78 -12.93
N GLU A 87 -3.64 7.63 -12.37
CA GLU A 87 -4.39 6.40 -12.58
C GLU A 87 -5.76 6.46 -11.89
N PRO A 88 -6.84 6.05 -12.59
CA PRO A 88 -8.15 5.98 -11.95
C PRO A 88 -8.18 4.97 -10.79
N VAL A 89 -8.91 5.31 -9.74
CA VAL A 89 -9.01 4.46 -8.54
C VAL A 89 -9.51 3.05 -8.88
N HIS A 90 -10.47 2.93 -9.81
CA HIS A 90 -11.01 1.60 -10.17
C HIS A 90 -9.95 0.70 -10.82
N VAL A 91 -8.99 1.28 -11.55
CA VAL A 91 -7.88 0.51 -12.14
C VAL A 91 -6.95 -0.01 -11.04
N ALA A 92 -6.66 0.81 -10.04
CA ALA A 92 -5.88 0.39 -8.87
C ALA A 92 -6.58 -0.75 -8.11
N MET A 93 -7.90 -0.67 -7.96
CA MET A 93 -8.69 -1.75 -7.34
C MET A 93 -8.59 -3.05 -8.12
N GLU A 94 -8.66 -2.98 -9.44
CA GLU A 94 -8.49 -4.16 -10.30
C GLU A 94 -7.13 -4.79 -10.13
N LYS A 95 -6.07 -3.98 -10.07
CA LYS A 95 -4.71 -4.47 -9.82
C LYS A 95 -4.62 -5.22 -8.50
N MET A 96 -5.18 -4.65 -7.44
CA MET A 96 -5.18 -5.27 -6.10
C MET A 96 -5.97 -6.58 -6.10
N THR A 97 -7.13 -6.60 -6.74
CA THR A 97 -8.00 -7.78 -6.80
C THR A 97 -7.35 -8.91 -7.59
N ASN A 98 -6.83 -8.59 -8.76
CA ASN A 98 -6.22 -9.59 -9.65
C ASN A 98 -4.91 -10.14 -9.10
N GLY A 99 -4.12 -9.28 -8.46
CA GLY A 99 -2.83 -9.66 -7.88
C GLY A 99 -2.93 -10.21 -6.46
N ARG A 100 -4.09 -10.10 -5.83
CA ARG A 100 -4.34 -10.53 -4.44
C ARG A 100 -3.40 -9.87 -3.44
N PHE A 101 -3.15 -8.59 -3.62
CA PHE A 101 -2.38 -7.78 -2.67
C PHE A 101 -3.19 -6.56 -2.27
N ARG A 102 -2.79 -5.92 -1.16
CA ARG A 102 -3.57 -4.85 -0.53
C ARG A 102 -2.88 -3.49 -0.53
N HIS A 103 -1.70 -3.39 -1.12
CA HIS A 103 -0.90 -2.18 -1.11
C HIS A 103 -0.29 -1.94 -2.47
N LEU A 104 -0.35 -0.69 -2.94
CA LEU A 104 0.23 -0.26 -4.20
C LEU A 104 1.15 0.94 -3.95
N PRO A 105 2.45 0.81 -4.19
CA PRO A 105 3.33 1.97 -4.24
C PRO A 105 2.94 2.87 -5.40
N VAL A 106 2.95 4.17 -5.15
CA VAL A 106 2.66 5.19 -6.16
C VAL A 106 3.98 5.77 -6.63
N ILE A 107 4.24 5.67 -7.92
CA ILE A 107 5.52 6.08 -8.55
C ILE A 107 5.27 7.24 -9.50
N CYS A 108 6.18 8.22 -9.45
CA CYS A 108 6.22 9.32 -10.40
C CYS A 108 7.68 9.52 -10.83
N GLN A 109 7.95 9.43 -12.12
CA GLN A 109 9.30 9.58 -12.68
C GLN A 109 10.32 8.69 -11.94
N GLU A 110 9.99 7.42 -11.76
CA GLU A 110 10.81 6.40 -11.10
C GLU A 110 11.02 6.62 -9.60
N ARG A 111 10.31 7.58 -9.00
CA ARG A 111 10.40 7.87 -7.57
C ARG A 111 9.13 7.49 -6.84
N LEU A 112 9.29 6.98 -5.63
CA LEU A 112 8.18 6.68 -4.75
C LEU A 112 7.58 7.99 -4.22
N VAL A 113 6.30 8.23 -4.49
CA VAL A 113 5.60 9.43 -4.06
C VAL A 113 4.44 9.17 -3.10
N GLY A 114 4.12 7.90 -2.87
CA GLY A 114 3.04 7.55 -1.96
C GLY A 114 2.83 6.05 -1.89
N LEU A 115 1.93 5.64 -1.00
CA LEU A 115 1.50 4.25 -0.86
C LEU A 115 0.00 4.25 -0.63
N VAL A 116 -0.72 3.47 -1.42
CA VAL A 116 -2.18 3.34 -1.30
C VAL A 116 -2.53 1.92 -0.87
N SER A 117 -3.35 1.80 0.17
CA SER A 117 -3.85 0.51 0.66
C SER A 117 -5.28 0.27 0.18
N ILE A 118 -5.72 -1.00 0.28
CA ILE A 118 -7.14 -1.32 0.01
C ILE A 118 -8.07 -0.55 0.96
N GLY A 119 -7.65 -0.32 2.20
CA GLY A 119 -8.41 0.48 3.17
C GLY A 119 -8.59 1.91 2.72
N ASP A 120 -7.55 2.52 2.14
CA ASP A 120 -7.62 3.88 1.60
C ASP A 120 -8.63 3.97 0.45
N VAL A 121 -8.60 2.97 -0.43
CA VAL A 121 -9.52 2.90 -1.58
C VAL A 121 -10.96 2.71 -1.12
N VAL A 122 -11.20 1.81 -0.19
CA VAL A 122 -12.55 1.56 0.36
C VAL A 122 -13.10 2.82 1.03
N LYS A 123 -12.29 3.48 1.86
CA LYS A 123 -12.68 4.73 2.52
C LYS A 123 -13.08 5.80 1.51
N HIS A 124 -12.30 5.94 0.45
CA HIS A 124 -12.57 6.90 -0.61
C HIS A 124 -13.86 6.58 -1.36
N ARG A 125 -14.07 5.31 -1.71
CA ARG A 125 -15.29 4.86 -2.41
C ARG A 125 -16.53 5.03 -1.55
N LEU A 126 -16.44 4.77 -0.26
CA LEU A 126 -17.55 5.01 0.67
C LEU A 126 -17.91 6.50 0.76
N ALA A 127 -16.91 7.37 0.84
CA ALA A 127 -17.13 8.81 0.86
C ALA A 127 -17.81 9.29 -0.42
N GLU A 128 -17.41 8.77 -1.59
CA GLU A 128 -18.07 9.07 -2.87
C GLU A 128 -19.53 8.63 -2.86
N CYS A 129 -19.81 7.41 -2.43
CA CYS A 129 -21.16 6.86 -2.39
C CYS A 129 -22.06 7.70 -1.45
N GLU A 130 -21.56 8.10 -0.31
CA GLU A 130 -22.29 8.96 0.63
C GLU A 130 -22.61 10.32 0.00
N TYR A 131 -21.63 10.91 -0.68
CA TYR A 131 -21.82 12.19 -1.36
C TYR A 131 -22.89 12.09 -2.47
N GLU A 132 -22.80 11.10 -3.32
CA GLU A 132 -23.76 10.86 -4.39
C GLU A 132 -25.17 10.62 -3.85
N HIS A 133 -25.26 9.83 -2.78
CA HIS A 133 -26.53 9.52 -2.12
C HIS A 133 -27.17 10.78 -1.54
N LYS A 134 -26.39 11.61 -0.89
CA LYS A 134 -26.85 12.89 -0.34
C LYS A 134 -27.32 13.84 -1.44
N ALA A 135 -26.55 13.98 -2.51
CA ALA A 135 -26.90 14.81 -3.67
C ALA A 135 -28.20 14.33 -4.32
N MET A 136 -28.39 13.02 -4.45
CA MET A 136 -29.61 12.44 -4.99
C MET A 136 -30.83 12.75 -4.11
N ARG A 137 -30.68 12.63 -2.80
CA ARG A 137 -31.74 13.00 -1.84
C ARG A 137 -32.12 14.45 -1.94
N GLU A 138 -31.16 15.35 -2.00
CA GLU A 138 -31.40 16.78 -2.17
C GLU A 138 -32.14 17.09 -3.47
N TYR A 139 -31.74 16.44 -4.56
CA TYR A 139 -32.42 16.56 -5.84
C TYR A 139 -33.88 16.12 -5.76
N ILE A 140 -34.15 14.97 -5.14
CA ILE A 140 -35.51 14.43 -5.00
C ILE A 140 -36.36 15.35 -4.11
N THR A 141 -35.81 15.89 -3.03
CA THR A 141 -36.56 16.73 -2.11
C THR A 141 -36.80 18.14 -2.64
N THR A 142 -36.01 18.64 -3.58
CA THR A 142 -36.16 19.97 -4.17
C THR A 142 -36.94 19.96 -5.49
N ALA A 143 -37.14 18.80 -6.07
CA ALA A 143 -37.95 18.61 -7.28
C ALA A 143 -39.45 18.47 -6.90
#